data_9b82de20e4d6571985cc22c02daaac97
#
_entry.id   9b82de20e4d6571985cc22c02daaac97
#
_cell.length_a   1.000
_cell.length_b   1.000
_cell.length_c   1.000
_cell.angle_alpha   90.00
_cell.angle_beta   90.00
_cell.angle_gamma   90.00
#
_symmetry.space_group_name_H-M   'P 1'
#
loop_
_entity.id
_entity.type
_entity.pdbx_description
1 polymer ?
#
loop_
_entity_poly.entity_id
_entity_poly.type
_entity_poly.pdbx_seq_one_letter_code
_entity_poly.pdbx_strand_id
1 'polypeptide(L)'
;MTAVDPLTLAVIQAGLQQVCNEMDLAFSRSAFSPVIAEADDRSSGIYDRHTGALISQGELGLPVFVGTMQHSTAELIRLIGERNAGAPDPGDIYIVNDPYLGGTHLMDVRFAMPFYYRSELFCWLQNTGHWPDIGGMVPGGFSAHATEVEQEGLRLPPVKLFKRGQMDAEIYAILCSNIRVADQRIGDIKAQAAALHVGERRLTGLIDRYGLETIAAALAEMRAKAALLMRSCIAEIPDGTYESEAFVDSDGVVNEPLRIALAVIKADGALHFDFSESSPPCRGPMNSVVATTYSSVYLAMRHIFPDIPLNSGAFEPLRIKRPEGTFLDARYPRPVSGCAAEVSQRIAEAVFLALVQAIPDKVTAAPAGSSGNFALGGFDPEKGTGYVMYQISGGGYGGNADHDGLTNGCSTIGISKTPPVEVMEQYFPVLYHRFALREGSGGAGAQRGGFGVHYEVELLRGDACASFVMDHGRFGPPGVLGGADGAANVVRIHRNGTVAIPEHLSKDQGIPMRAGDRVEVMTPGGGGYGDPFARDAAQVARDVRLGYYGRDEVRDLFGVALRPGGEVDAAETGRLRNAPVIPDGALRAEREQRPDPGPGAAGSDSLPEVPDSLASARLPG
;
A
#
# COMPACT_ATOMS: atom_id res chain seq x y z
N MET A 1 -9.48 27.37 28.26
CA MET A 1 -8.19 27.55 27.60
C MET A 1 -8.30 28.74 26.68
N THR A 2 -7.35 29.67 26.69
CA THR A 2 -7.28 30.76 25.70
C THR A 2 -7.08 30.16 24.32
N ALA A 3 -7.89 30.59 23.34
CA ALA A 3 -7.73 30.14 21.95
C ALA A 3 -6.34 30.53 21.44
N VAL A 4 -5.69 29.63 20.72
CA VAL A 4 -4.39 29.91 20.10
C VAL A 4 -4.61 30.82 18.90
N ASP A 5 -3.77 31.84 18.75
CA ASP A 5 -3.80 32.67 17.55
C ASP A 5 -3.72 31.81 16.26
N PRO A 6 -4.58 32.05 15.25
CA PRO A 6 -4.66 31.21 14.06
C PRO A 6 -3.35 31.04 13.29
N LEU A 7 -2.50 32.08 13.26
CA LEU A 7 -1.19 32.01 12.60
C LEU A 7 -0.24 31.09 13.39
N THR A 8 -0.20 31.28 14.72
CA THR A 8 0.57 30.43 15.63
C THR A 8 0.12 28.98 15.56
N LEU A 9 -1.19 28.72 15.50
CA LEU A 9 -1.75 27.37 15.33
C LEU A 9 -1.28 26.72 14.04
N ALA A 10 -1.35 27.43 12.92
CA ALA A 10 -0.90 26.94 11.60
C ALA A 10 0.60 26.62 11.59
N VAL A 11 1.43 27.48 12.20
CA VAL A 11 2.88 27.26 12.29
C VAL A 11 3.22 26.07 13.20
N ILE A 12 2.52 25.90 14.32
CA ILE A 12 2.70 24.72 15.21
C ILE A 12 2.29 23.45 14.47
N GLN A 13 1.16 23.44 13.77
CA GLN A 13 0.71 22.29 12.96
C GLN A 13 1.75 21.89 11.91
N ALA A 14 2.22 22.86 11.11
CA ALA A 14 3.28 22.63 10.13
C ALA A 14 4.60 22.18 10.80
N GLY A 15 4.93 22.73 11.96
CA GLY A 15 6.10 22.35 12.74
C GLY A 15 6.06 20.90 13.22
N LEU A 16 4.92 20.42 13.73
CA LEU A 16 4.75 19.03 14.15
C LEU A 16 4.84 18.07 12.96
N GLN A 17 4.22 18.42 11.84
CA GLN A 17 4.34 17.65 10.60
C GLN A 17 5.78 17.58 10.10
N GLN A 18 6.49 18.72 10.16
CA GLN A 18 7.92 18.78 9.79
C GLN A 18 8.79 17.91 10.71
N VAL A 19 8.49 17.82 12.01
CA VAL A 19 9.18 16.89 12.91
C VAL A 19 9.06 15.46 12.39
N CYS A 20 7.85 15.01 12.02
CA CYS A 20 7.62 13.67 11.48
C CYS A 20 8.32 13.47 10.12
N ASN A 21 8.27 14.44 9.21
CA ASN A 21 8.95 14.39 7.92
C ASN A 21 10.48 14.27 8.09
N GLU A 22 11.07 14.97 9.06
CA GLU A 22 12.50 14.86 9.34
C GLU A 22 12.88 13.52 9.98
N MET A 23 11.99 12.93 10.80
CA MET A 23 12.17 11.56 11.28
C MET A 23 12.18 10.57 10.11
N ASP A 24 11.20 10.65 9.20
CA ASP A 24 11.11 9.79 8.02
C ASP A 24 12.33 9.94 7.11
N LEU A 25 12.78 11.17 6.87
CA LEU A 25 13.96 11.44 6.06
C LEU A 25 15.26 10.91 6.70
N ALA A 26 15.40 11.08 8.02
CA ALA A 26 16.54 10.55 8.76
C ALA A 26 16.56 9.01 8.71
N PHE A 27 15.40 8.38 8.84
CA PHE A 27 15.24 6.94 8.75
C PHE A 27 15.64 6.42 7.37
N SER A 28 15.05 6.95 6.30
CA SER A 28 15.34 6.56 4.91
C SER A 28 16.84 6.67 4.58
N ARG A 29 17.45 7.81 4.91
CA ARG A 29 18.86 8.07 4.56
C ARG A 29 19.89 7.25 5.35
N SER A 30 19.51 6.68 6.47
CA SER A 30 20.39 5.88 7.31
C SER A 30 20.07 4.39 7.33
N ALA A 31 18.95 3.97 6.72
CA ALA A 31 18.58 2.56 6.59
C ALA A 31 19.49 1.82 5.62
N PHE A 32 19.65 0.52 5.86
CA PHE A 32 20.50 -0.36 5.06
C PHE A 32 19.71 -1.19 4.06
N SER A 33 18.44 -1.46 4.35
CA SER A 33 17.60 -2.23 3.41
C SER A 33 17.01 -1.36 2.31
N PRO A 34 17.04 -1.81 1.05
CA PRO A 34 16.42 -1.10 -0.06
C PRO A 34 14.92 -0.84 0.13
N VAL A 35 14.22 -1.70 0.87
CA VAL A 35 12.78 -1.55 1.15
C VAL A 35 12.50 -0.27 1.95
N ILE A 36 13.35 0.05 2.93
CA ILE A 36 13.19 1.27 3.75
C ILE A 36 13.83 2.47 3.05
N ALA A 37 15.04 2.29 2.49
CA ALA A 37 15.83 3.37 1.90
C ALA A 37 15.28 3.86 0.56
N GLU A 38 14.88 2.94 -0.33
CA GLU A 38 14.51 3.23 -1.72
C GLU A 38 13.00 3.10 -1.95
N ALA A 39 12.35 2.07 -1.34
CA ALA A 39 10.92 1.86 -1.52
C ALA A 39 10.05 2.71 -0.57
N ASP A 40 10.63 3.43 0.38
CA ASP A 40 9.94 4.28 1.35
C ASP A 40 8.91 3.51 2.22
N ASP A 41 9.12 2.19 2.45
CA ASP A 41 8.20 1.38 3.25
C ASP A 41 8.44 1.60 4.75
N ARG A 42 8.03 2.76 5.20
CA ARG A 42 8.20 3.29 6.56
C ARG A 42 7.20 4.38 6.89
N SER A 43 7.07 4.71 8.16
CA SER A 43 6.28 5.86 8.64
C SER A 43 6.74 6.30 10.02
N SER A 44 6.61 7.60 10.33
CA SER A 44 6.90 8.19 11.65
C SER A 44 5.76 9.08 12.11
N GLY A 45 5.51 9.11 13.42
CA GLY A 45 4.43 9.91 13.99
C GLY A 45 4.62 10.25 15.45
N ILE A 46 3.77 11.18 15.93
CA ILE A 46 3.67 11.67 17.30
C ILE A 46 2.31 11.25 17.86
N TYR A 47 2.30 10.69 19.07
CA TYR A 47 1.10 10.09 19.68
C TYR A 47 0.90 10.59 21.09
N ASP A 48 -0.36 10.73 21.49
CA ASP A 48 -0.77 11.19 22.82
C ASP A 48 -0.24 10.27 23.92
N ARG A 49 0.26 10.89 24.99
CA ARG A 49 0.91 10.19 26.11
C ARG A 49 0.01 9.23 26.89
N HIS A 50 -1.31 9.46 26.89
CA HIS A 50 -2.26 8.70 27.70
C HIS A 50 -3.11 7.73 26.89
N THR A 51 -3.50 8.15 25.70
CA THR A 51 -4.46 7.42 24.85
C THR A 51 -3.80 6.73 23.68
N GLY A 52 -2.57 7.11 23.30
CA GLY A 52 -1.93 6.67 22.06
C GLY A 52 -2.54 7.28 20.81
N ALA A 53 -3.48 8.21 20.92
CA ALA A 53 -4.14 8.82 19.77
C ALA A 53 -3.16 9.62 18.90
N LEU A 54 -3.36 9.58 17.58
CA LEU A 54 -2.51 10.29 16.63
C LEU A 54 -2.58 11.81 16.82
N ILE A 55 -1.43 12.43 17.05
CA ILE A 55 -1.25 13.89 17.08
C ILE A 55 -0.84 14.41 15.71
N SER A 56 0.20 13.80 15.11
CA SER A 56 0.73 14.17 13.80
C SER A 56 1.48 13.01 13.17
N GLN A 57 1.42 12.92 11.84
CA GLN A 57 2.20 11.99 11.01
C GLN A 57 2.83 12.76 9.86
N GLY A 58 3.97 12.30 9.37
CA GLY A 58 4.64 12.89 8.22
C GLY A 58 3.93 12.58 6.90
N GLU A 59 4.10 13.45 5.92
CA GLU A 59 3.64 13.23 4.55
C GLU A 59 4.49 12.21 3.79
N LEU A 60 5.71 11.97 4.28
CA LEU A 60 6.67 11.02 3.69
C LEU A 60 6.50 9.60 4.23
N GLY A 61 5.55 9.37 5.14
CA GLY A 61 5.25 8.07 5.72
C GLY A 61 4.06 7.39 5.04
N LEU A 62 4.06 6.05 5.02
CA LEU A 62 2.96 5.28 4.44
C LEU A 62 1.64 5.55 5.15
N PRO A 63 0.61 5.99 4.42
CA PRO A 63 -0.70 6.30 4.99
C PRO A 63 -1.41 5.12 5.65
N VAL A 64 -1.16 3.88 5.26
CA VAL A 64 -1.77 2.69 5.88
C VAL A 64 -1.44 2.58 7.38
N PHE A 65 -0.33 3.16 7.83
CA PHE A 65 0.06 3.16 9.23
C PHE A 65 -0.66 4.20 10.11
N VAL A 66 -1.42 5.10 9.50
CA VAL A 66 -2.16 6.19 10.19
C VAL A 66 -3.01 5.68 11.35
N GLY A 67 -3.79 4.64 11.11
CA GLY A 67 -4.66 4.06 12.14
C GLY A 67 -3.92 3.08 13.04
N THR A 68 -3.06 2.24 12.48
CA THR A 68 -2.44 1.13 13.21
C THR A 68 -1.46 1.58 14.28
N MET A 69 -0.63 2.59 14.01
CA MET A 69 0.36 3.05 14.98
C MET A 69 -0.26 3.65 16.24
N GLN A 70 -1.42 4.33 16.15
CA GLN A 70 -2.14 4.80 17.34
C GLN A 70 -2.66 3.64 18.20
N HIS A 71 -3.17 2.57 17.58
CA HIS A 71 -3.62 1.39 18.31
C HIS A 71 -2.44 0.66 18.97
N SER A 72 -1.32 0.52 18.26
CA SER A 72 -0.08 -0.05 18.79
C SER A 72 0.46 0.77 19.98
N THR A 73 0.39 2.10 19.94
CA THR A 73 0.78 2.96 21.07
C THR A 73 -0.18 2.80 22.25
N ALA A 74 -1.49 2.74 22.01
CA ALA A 74 -2.48 2.52 23.06
C ALA A 74 -2.25 1.17 23.77
N GLU A 75 -2.00 0.09 23.02
CA GLU A 75 -1.69 -1.22 23.59
C GLU A 75 -0.37 -1.23 24.36
N LEU A 76 0.67 -0.53 23.87
CA LEU A 76 1.92 -0.36 24.60
C LEU A 76 1.68 0.33 25.96
N ILE A 77 0.93 1.43 25.99
CA ILE A 77 0.59 2.16 27.22
C ILE A 77 -0.17 1.26 28.20
N ARG A 78 -1.18 0.52 27.71
CA ARG A 78 -1.95 -0.43 28.50
C ARG A 78 -1.07 -1.51 29.12
N LEU A 79 -0.20 -2.14 28.33
CA LEU A 79 0.69 -3.21 28.79
C LEU A 79 1.76 -2.72 29.78
N ILE A 80 2.27 -1.49 29.64
CA ILE A 80 3.18 -0.90 30.63
C ILE A 80 2.46 -0.77 31.97
N GLY A 81 1.21 -0.29 31.95
CA GLY A 81 0.38 -0.16 33.17
C GLY A 81 0.09 -1.50 33.83
N GLU A 82 -0.32 -2.52 33.06
CA GLU A 82 -0.66 -3.85 33.58
C GLU A 82 0.55 -4.61 34.16
N ARG A 83 1.72 -4.46 33.56
CA ARG A 83 2.94 -5.13 34.05
C ARG A 83 3.49 -4.53 35.33
N ASN A 84 2.90 -3.44 35.83
CA ASN A 84 3.44 -2.66 36.97
C ASN A 84 4.95 -2.34 36.82
N ALA A 85 5.38 -2.14 35.56
CA ALA A 85 6.80 -1.96 35.22
C ALA A 85 7.34 -0.57 35.57
N GLY A 86 6.54 0.25 36.26
CA GLY A 86 6.84 1.67 36.49
C GLY A 86 6.65 2.52 35.22
N ALA A 87 6.82 3.82 35.35
CA ALA A 87 6.87 4.71 34.19
C ALA A 87 8.08 4.36 33.30
N PRO A 88 7.99 4.50 31.97
CA PRO A 88 9.15 4.34 31.10
C PRO A 88 10.20 5.40 31.45
N ASP A 89 11.48 5.05 31.35
CA ASP A 89 12.58 6.00 31.59
C ASP A 89 12.89 6.83 30.32
N PRO A 90 13.40 8.06 30.46
CA PRO A 90 13.97 8.79 29.32
C PRO A 90 15.05 7.96 28.60
N GLY A 91 14.97 7.91 27.27
CA GLY A 91 15.90 7.12 26.45
C GLY A 91 15.54 5.63 26.31
N ASP A 92 14.43 5.18 26.91
CA ASP A 92 13.87 3.85 26.58
C ASP A 92 13.32 3.85 25.16
N ILE A 93 13.56 2.75 24.40
CA ILE A 93 12.89 2.51 23.12
C ILE A 93 12.33 1.10 23.16
N TYR A 94 11.04 1.00 22.95
CA TYR A 94 10.33 -0.28 22.85
C TYR A 94 10.32 -0.73 21.39
N ILE A 95 10.55 -2.03 21.17
CA ILE A 95 10.31 -2.72 19.90
C ILE A 95 9.05 -3.56 20.02
N VAL A 96 8.24 -3.58 18.97
CA VAL A 96 7.02 -4.41 18.88
C VAL A 96 6.67 -4.67 17.42
N ASN A 97 6.25 -5.91 17.12
CA ASN A 97 5.66 -6.25 15.82
C ASN A 97 4.45 -7.18 15.93
N ASP A 98 3.98 -7.47 17.14
CA ASP A 98 2.81 -8.33 17.36
C ASP A 98 1.58 -7.72 16.66
N PRO A 99 0.99 -8.41 15.65
CA PRO A 99 -0.14 -7.87 14.89
C PRO A 99 -1.38 -7.69 15.76
N TYR A 100 -1.60 -8.55 16.76
CA TYR A 100 -2.78 -8.53 17.62
C TYR A 100 -2.73 -7.42 18.68
N LEU A 101 -1.59 -6.74 18.81
CA LEU A 101 -1.38 -5.58 19.67
C LEU A 101 -1.41 -4.25 18.89
N GLY A 102 -2.39 -4.10 18.01
CA GLY A 102 -2.55 -2.90 17.21
C GLY A 102 -1.63 -2.84 15.99
N GLY A 103 -1.11 -3.99 15.56
CA GLY A 103 -0.19 -4.14 14.44
C GLY A 103 -0.85 -4.28 13.09
N THR A 104 -0.03 -4.72 12.15
CA THR A 104 -0.34 -5.08 10.76
C THR A 104 0.08 -6.53 10.53
N HIS A 105 1.23 -6.76 9.89
CA HIS A 105 1.89 -8.05 9.77
C HIS A 105 3.24 -8.03 10.53
N LEU A 106 3.90 -9.19 10.68
CA LEU A 106 5.11 -9.28 11.51
C LEU A 106 6.30 -8.47 10.97
N MET A 107 6.37 -8.25 9.64
CA MET A 107 7.46 -7.51 9.01
C MET A 107 7.44 -6.02 9.35
N ASP A 108 6.30 -5.46 9.76
CA ASP A 108 6.18 -4.06 10.18
C ASP A 108 6.66 -3.89 11.61
N VAL A 109 7.96 -3.67 11.77
CA VAL A 109 8.59 -3.54 13.08
C VAL A 109 8.54 -2.10 13.55
N ARG A 110 7.92 -1.88 14.72
CA ARG A 110 7.69 -0.58 15.32
C ARG A 110 8.64 -0.30 16.46
N PHE A 111 9.17 0.92 16.47
CA PHE A 111 9.90 1.48 17.60
C PHE A 111 9.07 2.60 18.23
N ALA A 112 8.92 2.56 19.56
CA ALA A 112 8.20 3.57 20.31
C ALA A 112 9.08 4.12 21.43
N MET A 113 9.28 5.43 21.45
CA MET A 113 10.10 6.15 22.44
C MET A 113 9.23 7.14 23.22
N PRO A 114 9.22 7.08 24.58
CA PRO A 114 8.58 8.10 25.39
C PRO A 114 9.37 9.40 25.29
N PHE A 115 8.75 10.47 24.84
CA PHE A 115 9.35 11.79 24.78
C PHE A 115 9.07 12.57 26.06
N TYR A 116 10.14 12.92 26.75
CA TYR A 116 10.10 13.73 27.96
C TYR A 116 10.51 15.17 27.65
N TYR A 117 9.66 16.12 28.02
CA TYR A 117 10.08 17.52 28.06
C TYR A 117 10.36 17.91 29.51
N ARG A 118 11.62 18.27 29.81
CA ARG A 118 12.14 18.39 31.19
C ARG A 118 11.99 17.05 31.93
N SER A 119 11.10 16.92 32.89
CA SER A 119 10.89 15.69 33.66
C SER A 119 9.51 15.06 33.47
N GLU A 120 8.69 15.61 32.58
CA GLU A 120 7.34 15.12 32.34
C GLU A 120 7.23 14.40 30.99
N LEU A 121 6.58 13.24 30.96
CA LEU A 121 6.22 12.55 29.73
C LEU A 121 5.23 13.42 28.95
N PHE A 122 5.62 13.87 27.76
CA PHE A 122 4.80 14.75 26.93
C PHE A 122 4.02 13.97 25.87
N CYS A 123 4.68 13.05 25.14
CA CYS A 123 4.06 12.25 24.07
C CYS A 123 4.89 11.00 23.81
N TRP A 124 4.45 10.19 22.85
CA TRP A 124 5.22 9.11 22.28
C TRP A 124 5.67 9.48 20.86
N LEU A 125 6.94 9.27 20.56
CA LEU A 125 7.48 9.25 19.20
C LEU A 125 7.52 7.81 18.74
N GLN A 126 6.96 7.53 17.57
CA GLN A 126 6.95 6.17 17.03
C GLN A 126 7.37 6.19 15.57
N ASN A 127 8.08 5.17 15.14
CA ASN A 127 8.26 4.86 13.74
C ASN A 127 8.02 3.38 13.45
N THR A 128 7.76 3.10 12.20
CA THR A 128 7.61 1.75 11.67
C THR A 128 8.48 1.61 10.44
N GLY A 129 9.07 0.44 10.23
CA GLY A 129 9.78 0.09 9.01
C GLY A 129 9.52 -1.36 8.66
N HIS A 130 9.32 -1.63 7.38
CA HIS A 130 9.17 -2.98 6.89
C HIS A 130 10.53 -3.68 6.83
N TRP A 131 10.70 -4.70 7.67
CA TRP A 131 11.89 -5.54 7.64
C TRP A 131 11.70 -6.67 6.64
N PRO A 132 12.49 -6.74 5.56
CA PRO A 132 12.29 -7.73 4.49
C PRO A 132 12.54 -9.18 4.92
N ASP A 133 13.03 -9.40 6.19
CA ASP A 133 12.99 -10.71 6.82
C ASP A 133 12.88 -10.56 8.33
N ILE A 134 11.96 -11.33 8.89
CA ILE A 134 11.73 -11.45 10.33
C ILE A 134 11.75 -12.93 10.76
N GLY A 135 12.38 -13.80 9.96
CA GLY A 135 12.33 -15.24 10.12
C GLY A 135 11.12 -15.86 9.40
N GLY A 136 10.57 -16.91 9.98
CA GLY A 136 9.43 -17.62 9.39
C GLY A 136 9.81 -18.70 8.39
N MET A 137 8.80 -19.34 7.79
CA MET A 137 8.97 -20.53 6.97
C MET A 137 9.55 -20.24 5.57
N VAL A 138 9.42 -19.01 5.07
CA VAL A 138 9.97 -18.58 3.77
C VAL A 138 10.75 -17.30 3.91
N PRO A 139 11.76 -17.04 3.05
CA PRO A 139 12.44 -15.74 3.00
C PRO A 139 11.47 -14.61 2.67
N GLY A 140 11.64 -13.46 3.34
CA GLY A 140 10.84 -12.26 3.11
C GLY A 140 9.55 -12.17 3.93
N GLY A 141 9.18 -13.21 4.68
CA GLY A 141 8.04 -13.19 5.61
C GLY A 141 6.65 -13.29 4.98
N PHE A 142 6.50 -13.17 3.66
CA PHE A 142 5.23 -13.33 2.96
C PHE A 142 4.92 -14.81 2.71
N SER A 143 4.35 -15.46 3.72
CA SER A 143 4.08 -16.90 3.74
C SER A 143 2.67 -17.18 3.23
N ALA A 144 2.52 -17.39 1.91
CA ALA A 144 1.21 -17.62 1.28
C ALA A 144 0.44 -18.84 1.81
N HIS A 145 1.13 -19.84 2.33
CA HIS A 145 0.53 -21.07 2.84
C HIS A 145 0.56 -21.18 4.38
N ALA A 146 0.87 -20.09 5.09
CA ALA A 146 0.85 -20.09 6.55
C ALA A 146 -0.58 -20.35 7.07
N THR A 147 -0.70 -21.17 8.11
CA THR A 147 -1.96 -21.51 8.80
C THR A 147 -1.98 -21.02 10.25
N GLU A 148 -0.86 -20.55 10.74
CA GLU A 148 -0.68 -19.89 12.04
C GLU A 148 0.43 -18.84 11.96
N VAL A 149 0.35 -17.81 12.79
CA VAL A 149 1.25 -16.64 12.75
C VAL A 149 2.70 -17.00 13.07
N GLU A 150 2.96 -18.06 13.81
CA GLU A 150 4.30 -18.56 14.14
C GLU A 150 5.09 -18.97 12.89
N GLN A 151 4.40 -19.37 11.83
CA GLN A 151 5.02 -19.70 10.54
C GLN A 151 5.47 -18.44 9.75
N GLU A 152 4.93 -17.29 10.07
CA GLU A 152 5.22 -16.02 9.39
C GLU A 152 6.49 -15.33 9.91
N GLY A 153 6.96 -15.66 11.13
CA GLY A 153 8.19 -15.14 11.67
C GLY A 153 8.21 -14.91 13.18
N LEU A 154 9.25 -14.21 13.64
CA LEU A 154 9.42 -13.86 15.04
C LEU A 154 8.38 -12.81 15.46
N ARG A 155 7.53 -13.13 16.43
CA ARG A 155 6.55 -12.26 17.02
C ARG A 155 7.07 -11.64 18.32
N LEU A 156 7.13 -10.32 18.38
CA LEU A 156 7.67 -9.54 19.50
C LEU A 156 6.54 -8.76 20.18
N PRO A 157 6.22 -9.08 21.45
CA PRO A 157 5.43 -8.16 22.26
C PRO A 157 6.24 -6.91 22.57
N PRO A 158 5.65 -5.82 23.09
CA PRO A 158 6.40 -4.64 23.48
C PRO A 158 7.48 -4.99 24.52
N VAL A 159 8.74 -4.85 24.11
CA VAL A 159 9.93 -5.05 24.96
C VAL A 159 10.91 -3.91 24.75
N LYS A 160 11.67 -3.55 25.80
CA LYS A 160 12.65 -2.46 25.73
C LYS A 160 13.90 -2.93 24.99
N LEU A 161 14.05 -2.57 23.70
CA LEU A 161 15.28 -2.80 22.95
C LEU A 161 16.40 -1.85 23.37
N PHE A 162 16.03 -0.61 23.75
CA PHE A 162 16.97 0.30 24.39
C PHE A 162 16.46 0.65 25.80
N LYS A 163 17.35 0.59 26.78
CA LYS A 163 17.11 0.94 28.17
C LYS A 163 17.99 2.14 28.52
N ARG A 164 17.37 3.29 28.74
CA ARG A 164 18.09 4.56 29.05
C ARG A 164 19.18 4.88 28.02
N GLY A 165 18.88 4.71 26.73
CA GLY A 165 19.78 4.95 25.62
C GLY A 165 20.80 3.83 25.32
N GLN A 166 20.83 2.76 26.12
CA GLN A 166 21.71 1.61 25.89
C GLN A 166 20.94 0.45 25.28
N MET A 167 21.44 -0.07 24.15
CA MET A 167 20.84 -1.24 23.49
C MET A 167 20.99 -2.49 24.37
N ASP A 168 19.89 -3.21 24.56
CA ASP A 168 19.85 -4.47 25.29
C ASP A 168 20.49 -5.59 24.44
N ALA A 169 21.63 -6.09 24.87
CA ALA A 169 22.41 -7.07 24.13
C ALA A 169 21.70 -8.44 24.03
N GLU A 170 20.87 -8.82 25.00
CA GLU A 170 20.15 -10.09 25.00
C GLU A 170 18.99 -10.05 24.00
N ILE A 171 18.17 -8.99 24.02
CA ILE A 171 17.10 -8.80 23.02
C ILE A 171 17.70 -8.72 21.62
N TYR A 172 18.80 -8.00 21.43
CA TYR A 172 19.49 -7.93 20.16
C TYR A 172 19.99 -9.30 19.69
N ALA A 173 20.59 -10.11 20.59
CA ALA A 173 21.04 -11.45 20.25
C ALA A 173 19.87 -12.37 19.82
N ILE A 174 18.72 -12.27 20.52
CA ILE A 174 17.50 -13.01 20.14
C ILE A 174 17.06 -12.62 18.72
N LEU A 175 17.01 -11.32 18.41
CA LEU A 175 16.66 -10.84 17.07
C LEU A 175 17.60 -11.43 16.01
N CYS A 176 18.92 -11.27 16.19
CA CYS A 176 19.91 -11.75 15.22
C CYS A 176 19.88 -13.28 15.02
N SER A 177 19.49 -14.04 16.03
CA SER A 177 19.41 -15.50 15.95
C SER A 177 18.19 -16.01 15.18
N ASN A 178 17.15 -15.20 15.03
CA ASN A 178 15.88 -15.62 14.47
C ASN A 178 15.57 -15.05 13.08
N ILE A 179 16.33 -14.07 12.61
CA ILE A 179 16.11 -13.40 11.32
C ILE A 179 17.24 -13.73 10.34
N ARG A 180 16.89 -13.85 9.06
CA ARG A 180 17.89 -13.96 7.99
C ARG A 180 18.53 -12.58 7.76
N VAL A 181 19.73 -12.55 7.17
CA VAL A 181 20.49 -11.32 6.84
C VAL A 181 20.57 -10.31 8.01
N ALA A 182 20.85 -10.84 9.22
CA ALA A 182 20.89 -10.08 10.47
C ALA A 182 21.83 -8.85 10.42
N ASP A 183 22.93 -8.91 9.66
CA ASP A 183 23.87 -7.78 9.50
C ASP A 183 23.21 -6.53 8.90
N GLN A 184 22.24 -6.69 7.99
CA GLN A 184 21.49 -5.57 7.46
C GLN A 184 20.54 -4.97 8.52
N ARG A 185 19.97 -5.83 9.38
CA ARG A 185 19.03 -5.40 10.42
C ARG A 185 19.66 -4.50 11.47
N ILE A 186 20.95 -4.69 11.80
CA ILE A 186 21.59 -3.78 12.75
C ILE A 186 21.66 -2.34 12.23
N GLY A 187 21.84 -2.18 10.92
CA GLY A 187 21.78 -0.87 10.28
C GLY A 187 20.40 -0.24 10.41
N ASP A 188 19.34 -0.99 10.08
CA ASP A 188 17.96 -0.52 10.17
C ASP A 188 17.52 -0.24 11.61
N ILE A 189 17.91 -1.07 12.59
CA ILE A 189 17.68 -0.84 14.03
C ILE A 189 18.27 0.51 14.47
N LYS A 190 19.52 0.79 14.08
CA LYS A 190 20.18 2.06 14.39
C LYS A 190 19.52 3.24 13.68
N ALA A 191 19.09 3.05 12.43
CA ALA A 191 18.38 4.07 11.65
C ALA A 191 17.02 4.43 12.28
N GLN A 192 16.23 3.42 12.71
CA GLN A 192 14.97 3.64 13.42
C GLN A 192 15.18 4.41 14.74
N ALA A 193 16.15 4.01 15.56
CA ALA A 193 16.47 4.71 16.80
C ALA A 193 16.96 6.15 16.54
N ALA A 194 17.85 6.35 15.55
CA ALA A 194 18.35 7.67 15.18
C ALA A 194 17.21 8.62 14.73
N ALA A 195 16.24 8.11 13.96
CA ALA A 195 15.07 8.88 13.54
C ALA A 195 14.25 9.38 14.75
N LEU A 196 14.03 8.53 15.77
CA LEU A 196 13.34 8.95 17.00
C LEU A 196 14.10 10.07 17.73
N HIS A 197 15.41 10.00 17.80
CA HIS A 197 16.22 11.07 18.38
C HIS A 197 16.22 12.36 17.54
N VAL A 198 16.04 12.28 16.23
CA VAL A 198 15.77 13.48 15.40
C VAL A 198 14.45 14.11 15.83
N GLY A 199 13.40 13.31 15.97
CA GLY A 199 12.09 13.77 16.45
C GLY A 199 12.18 14.44 17.82
N GLU A 200 12.88 13.80 18.78
CA GLU A 200 13.09 14.33 20.12
C GLU A 200 13.72 15.74 20.09
N ARG A 201 14.83 15.92 19.35
CA ARG A 201 15.50 17.22 19.24
C ARG A 201 14.62 18.29 18.61
N ARG A 202 13.90 17.93 17.52
CA ARG A 202 13.06 18.88 16.78
C ARG A 202 11.83 19.29 17.59
N LEU A 203 11.19 18.34 18.27
CA LEU A 203 10.04 18.61 19.13
C LEU A 203 10.44 19.45 20.35
N THR A 204 11.60 19.18 20.96
CA THR A 204 12.17 20.03 22.03
C THR A 204 12.30 21.47 21.55
N GLY A 205 12.93 21.70 20.38
CA GLY A 205 13.08 23.06 19.83
C GLY A 205 11.74 23.75 19.52
N LEU A 206 10.72 22.99 19.11
CA LEU A 206 9.38 23.54 18.88
C LEU A 206 8.73 23.97 20.21
N ILE A 207 8.83 23.15 21.27
CA ILE A 207 8.29 23.46 22.59
C ILE A 207 9.06 24.62 23.24
N ASP A 208 10.39 24.68 23.12
CA ASP A 208 11.22 25.80 23.62
C ASP A 208 10.82 27.13 22.99
N ARG A 209 10.44 27.11 21.71
CA ARG A 209 10.06 28.31 20.97
C ARG A 209 8.67 28.85 21.33
N TYR A 210 7.68 27.96 21.47
CA TYR A 210 6.27 28.37 21.65
C TYR A 210 5.75 28.20 23.07
N GLY A 211 6.46 27.49 23.92
CA GLY A 211 6.05 27.15 25.28
C GLY A 211 5.12 25.93 25.35
N LEU A 212 5.26 25.17 26.42
CA LEU A 212 4.53 23.91 26.63
C LEU A 212 3.00 24.10 26.63
N GLU A 213 2.51 25.15 27.32
CA GLU A 213 1.08 25.46 27.43
C GLU A 213 0.47 25.81 26.07
N THR A 214 1.19 26.59 25.25
CA THR A 214 0.75 26.95 23.89
C THR A 214 0.66 25.73 23.00
N ILE A 215 1.68 24.87 23.04
CA ILE A 215 1.67 23.61 22.26
C ILE A 215 0.51 22.73 22.71
N ALA A 216 0.30 22.52 24.02
CA ALA A 216 -0.80 21.69 24.52
C ALA A 216 -2.18 22.22 24.10
N ALA A 217 -2.38 23.56 24.15
CA ALA A 217 -3.60 24.20 23.66
C ALA A 217 -3.77 24.02 22.14
N ALA A 218 -2.69 24.16 21.35
CA ALA A 218 -2.70 23.95 19.91
C ALA A 218 -3.08 22.50 19.53
N LEU A 219 -2.56 21.48 20.24
CA LEU A 219 -2.92 20.08 19.99
C LEU A 219 -4.43 19.84 20.18
N ALA A 220 -5.03 20.38 21.24
CA ALA A 220 -6.46 20.26 21.48
C ALA A 220 -7.29 20.95 20.38
N GLU A 221 -6.88 22.15 19.97
CA GLU A 221 -7.56 22.91 18.93
C GLU A 221 -7.42 22.26 17.54
N MET A 222 -6.24 21.76 17.17
CA MET A 222 -6.00 21.00 15.94
C MET A 222 -6.90 19.77 15.84
N ARG A 223 -7.03 19.00 16.93
CA ARG A 223 -7.92 17.84 16.99
C ARG A 223 -9.38 18.23 16.80
N ALA A 224 -9.86 19.25 17.53
CA ALA A 224 -11.24 19.74 17.41
C ALA A 224 -11.54 20.26 15.99
N LYS A 225 -10.59 20.98 15.36
CA LYS A 225 -10.72 21.50 14.00
C LYS A 225 -10.78 20.37 12.96
N ALA A 226 -9.93 19.36 13.06
CA ALA A 226 -9.97 18.21 12.15
C ALA A 226 -11.30 17.45 12.26
N ALA A 227 -11.83 17.25 13.49
CA ALA A 227 -13.13 16.63 13.71
C ALA A 227 -14.28 17.45 13.10
N LEU A 228 -14.23 18.77 13.23
CA LEU A 228 -15.22 19.68 12.65
C LEU A 228 -15.19 19.63 11.12
N LEU A 229 -14.00 19.70 10.51
CA LEU A 229 -13.84 19.62 9.07
C LEU A 229 -14.35 18.29 8.50
N MET A 230 -14.03 17.15 9.14
CA MET A 230 -14.55 15.85 8.71
C MET A 230 -16.08 15.81 8.83
N ARG A 231 -16.68 16.33 9.91
CA ARG A 231 -18.15 16.43 10.03
C ARG A 231 -18.75 17.30 8.94
N SER A 232 -18.10 18.38 8.55
CA SER A 232 -18.57 19.25 7.45
C SER A 232 -18.56 18.50 6.11
N CYS A 233 -17.51 17.72 5.81
CA CYS A 233 -17.47 16.89 4.62
C CYS A 233 -18.54 15.79 4.65
N ILE A 234 -18.73 15.13 5.80
CA ILE A 234 -19.78 14.11 5.97
C ILE A 234 -21.18 14.70 5.79
N ALA A 235 -21.39 15.96 6.19
CA ALA A 235 -22.69 16.61 6.03
C ALA A 235 -23.12 16.78 4.56
N GLU A 236 -22.17 16.80 3.62
CA GLU A 236 -22.46 16.85 2.18
C GLU A 236 -22.96 15.50 1.63
N ILE A 237 -22.73 14.40 2.34
CA ILE A 237 -23.20 13.07 1.96
C ILE A 237 -24.69 12.96 2.30
N PRO A 238 -25.59 12.54 1.39
CA PRO A 238 -27.00 12.30 1.71
C PRO A 238 -27.17 11.25 2.81
N ASP A 239 -28.22 11.38 3.62
CA ASP A 239 -28.56 10.34 4.59
C ASP A 239 -29.04 9.08 3.86
N GLY A 240 -28.57 7.91 4.31
CA GLY A 240 -28.87 6.64 3.65
C GLY A 240 -27.91 5.53 4.03
N THR A 241 -28.14 4.37 3.41
CA THR A 241 -27.26 3.20 3.50
C THR A 241 -26.71 2.90 2.11
N TYR A 242 -25.39 2.76 2.02
CA TYR A 242 -24.65 2.49 0.80
C TYR A 242 -23.92 1.16 0.97
N GLU A 243 -24.34 0.17 0.19
CA GLU A 243 -23.82 -1.19 0.30
C GLU A 243 -22.84 -1.48 -0.83
N SER A 244 -21.82 -2.27 -0.52
CA SER A 244 -20.83 -2.72 -1.49
C SER A 244 -20.21 -4.07 -1.11
N GLU A 245 -19.59 -4.70 -2.10
CA GLU A 245 -18.81 -5.92 -1.93
C GLU A 245 -17.45 -5.77 -2.61
N ALA A 246 -16.44 -6.36 -1.99
CA ALA A 246 -15.12 -6.56 -2.57
C ALA A 246 -14.64 -7.98 -2.27
N PHE A 247 -13.71 -8.49 -3.06
CA PHE A 247 -13.28 -9.88 -2.94
C PHE A 247 -11.76 -9.97 -2.88
N VAL A 248 -11.27 -10.83 -1.97
CA VAL A 248 -9.91 -11.37 -2.00
C VAL A 248 -9.97 -12.69 -2.78
N ASP A 249 -9.09 -12.91 -3.73
CA ASP A 249 -9.14 -14.05 -4.68
C ASP A 249 -9.18 -15.43 -3.99
N SER A 250 -8.39 -15.58 -2.93
CA SER A 250 -8.29 -16.78 -2.09
C SER A 250 -7.46 -16.46 -0.85
N ASP A 251 -7.45 -17.35 0.14
CA ASP A 251 -6.61 -17.18 1.33
C ASP A 251 -5.17 -17.74 1.18
N GLY A 252 -4.83 -18.32 0.03
CA GLY A 252 -3.54 -18.97 -0.23
C GLY A 252 -3.48 -20.44 0.18
N VAL A 253 -4.43 -20.93 0.98
CA VAL A 253 -4.55 -22.33 1.43
C VAL A 253 -5.84 -22.97 0.90
N VAL A 254 -6.93 -22.20 0.89
CA VAL A 254 -8.21 -22.59 0.32
C VAL A 254 -8.46 -21.72 -0.91
N ASN A 255 -8.64 -22.35 -2.08
CA ASN A 255 -8.78 -21.64 -3.35
C ASN A 255 -10.24 -21.18 -3.60
N GLU A 256 -10.80 -20.47 -2.63
CA GLU A 256 -12.12 -19.86 -2.68
C GLU A 256 -12.05 -18.36 -2.33
N PRO A 257 -12.85 -17.50 -2.99
CA PRO A 257 -12.86 -16.08 -2.70
C PRO A 257 -13.34 -15.77 -1.29
N LEU A 258 -12.72 -14.77 -0.65
CA LEU A 258 -13.20 -14.18 0.59
C LEU A 258 -13.98 -12.90 0.28
N ARG A 259 -15.21 -12.82 0.73
CA ARG A 259 -16.10 -11.68 0.53
C ARG A 259 -15.92 -10.67 1.64
N ILE A 260 -15.68 -9.42 1.30
CA ILE A 260 -15.83 -8.24 2.15
C ILE A 260 -17.19 -7.64 1.82
N ALA A 261 -18.11 -7.68 2.77
CA ALA A 261 -19.42 -7.02 2.65
C ALA A 261 -19.42 -5.78 3.53
N LEU A 262 -19.77 -4.64 2.97
CA LEU A 262 -19.78 -3.36 3.67
C LEU A 262 -21.11 -2.65 3.52
N ALA A 263 -21.68 -2.20 4.64
CA ALA A 263 -22.73 -1.19 4.67
C ALA A 263 -22.17 0.10 5.29
N VAL A 264 -22.20 1.20 4.53
CA VAL A 264 -21.89 2.55 5.03
C VAL A 264 -23.20 3.26 5.30
N ILE A 265 -23.47 3.58 6.56
CA ILE A 265 -24.70 4.24 6.99
C ILE A 265 -24.38 5.68 7.39
N LYS A 266 -24.95 6.64 6.67
CA LYS A 266 -24.88 8.06 7.03
C LYS A 266 -26.07 8.39 7.90
N ALA A 267 -25.82 8.65 9.20
CA ALA A 267 -26.80 9.04 10.19
C ALA A 267 -26.18 9.90 11.29
N ASP A 268 -26.96 10.75 11.93
CA ASP A 268 -26.56 11.54 13.11
C ASP A 268 -25.26 12.33 12.94
N GLY A 269 -24.96 12.81 11.73
CA GLY A 269 -23.74 13.57 11.41
C GLY A 269 -22.46 12.75 11.45
N ALA A 270 -22.55 11.43 11.34
CA ALA A 270 -21.46 10.48 11.31
C ALA A 270 -21.62 9.46 10.17
N LEU A 271 -20.52 8.80 9.81
CA LEU A 271 -20.54 7.60 8.97
C LEU A 271 -20.30 6.37 9.85
N HIS A 272 -21.21 5.40 9.72
CA HIS A 272 -21.11 4.11 10.39
C HIS A 272 -20.74 3.05 9.35
N PHE A 273 -19.66 2.31 9.63
CA PHE A 273 -19.15 1.25 8.75
C PHE A 273 -19.42 -0.10 9.40
N ASP A 274 -20.20 -0.94 8.73
CA ASP A 274 -20.55 -2.30 9.19
C ASP A 274 -20.06 -3.35 8.21
N PHE A 275 -19.10 -4.17 8.63
CA PHE A 275 -18.52 -5.28 7.89
C PHE A 275 -18.98 -6.66 8.41
N SER A 276 -20.02 -6.72 9.21
CA SER A 276 -20.42 -7.95 9.93
C SER A 276 -20.81 -9.11 9.01
N GLU A 277 -21.22 -8.82 7.77
CA GLU A 277 -21.62 -9.82 6.77
C GLU A 277 -20.45 -10.32 5.90
N SER A 278 -19.22 -9.97 6.25
CA SER A 278 -18.00 -10.46 5.57
C SER A 278 -17.74 -11.93 5.90
N SER A 279 -16.93 -12.59 5.07
CA SER A 279 -16.54 -13.99 5.24
C SER A 279 -15.96 -14.26 6.64
N PRO A 280 -16.14 -15.48 7.17
CA PRO A 280 -15.55 -15.88 8.46
C PRO A 280 -14.02 -15.88 8.41
N PRO A 281 -13.32 -15.99 9.56
CA PRO A 281 -11.87 -16.07 9.59
C PRO A 281 -11.34 -17.18 8.69
N CYS A 282 -10.42 -16.85 7.81
CA CYS A 282 -9.87 -17.77 6.83
C CYS A 282 -8.71 -18.59 7.43
N ARG A 283 -8.32 -19.61 6.71
CA ARG A 283 -7.30 -20.57 7.13
C ARG A 283 -5.89 -20.07 6.82
N GLY A 284 -5.74 -19.39 5.68
CA GLY A 284 -4.49 -18.83 5.19
C GLY A 284 -4.22 -17.41 5.69
N PRO A 285 -3.17 -16.76 5.19
CA PRO A 285 -2.64 -15.50 5.73
C PRO A 285 -3.40 -14.24 5.33
N MET A 286 -4.55 -14.36 4.69
CA MET A 286 -5.38 -13.24 4.23
C MET A 286 -6.38 -12.76 5.29
N ASN A 287 -6.12 -13.00 6.58
CA ASN A 287 -6.87 -12.39 7.67
C ASN A 287 -6.37 -10.96 7.95
N SER A 288 -7.27 -10.07 8.37
CA SER A 288 -6.92 -8.72 8.83
C SER A 288 -7.13 -8.58 10.33
N VAL A 289 -6.18 -7.99 11.04
CA VAL A 289 -6.38 -7.58 12.44
C VAL A 289 -7.20 -6.30 12.50
N VAL A 290 -7.95 -6.12 13.59
CA VAL A 290 -8.91 -5.02 13.73
C VAL A 290 -8.29 -3.62 13.55
N ALA A 291 -7.05 -3.43 13.99
CA ALA A 291 -6.33 -2.15 13.82
C ALA A 291 -6.09 -1.81 12.34
N THR A 292 -5.73 -2.81 11.53
CA THR A 292 -5.57 -2.63 10.08
C THR A 292 -6.91 -2.40 9.39
N THR A 293 -7.96 -3.11 9.79
CA THR A 293 -9.31 -2.89 9.27
C THR A 293 -9.77 -1.44 9.51
N TYR A 294 -9.56 -0.91 10.71
CA TYR A 294 -9.87 0.49 11.01
C TYR A 294 -9.00 1.46 10.22
N SER A 295 -7.69 1.19 10.13
CA SER A 295 -6.78 2.02 9.35
C SER A 295 -7.14 2.07 7.88
N SER A 296 -7.65 0.97 7.31
CA SER A 296 -8.08 0.90 5.91
C SER A 296 -9.28 1.81 5.61
N VAL A 297 -10.22 1.90 6.55
CA VAL A 297 -11.33 2.86 6.45
C VAL A 297 -10.80 4.30 6.53
N TYR A 298 -9.91 4.59 7.49
CA TYR A 298 -9.31 5.93 7.63
C TYR A 298 -8.53 6.32 6.37
N LEU A 299 -7.79 5.38 5.81
CA LEU A 299 -7.05 5.54 4.56
C LEU A 299 -7.99 5.88 3.39
N ALA A 300 -9.08 5.12 3.22
CA ALA A 300 -10.06 5.37 2.17
C ALA A 300 -10.70 6.77 2.32
N MET A 301 -11.08 7.14 3.53
CA MET A 301 -11.65 8.47 3.80
C MET A 301 -10.65 9.60 3.56
N ARG A 302 -9.34 9.35 3.75
CA ARG A 302 -8.28 10.30 3.39
C ARG A 302 -8.10 10.47 1.89
N HIS A 303 -8.33 9.43 1.09
CA HIS A 303 -8.36 9.56 -0.37
C HIS A 303 -9.56 10.39 -0.85
N ILE A 304 -10.73 10.21 -0.21
CA ILE A 304 -11.95 10.93 -0.56
C ILE A 304 -11.90 12.40 -0.10
N PHE A 305 -11.33 12.67 1.09
CA PHE A 305 -11.21 14.00 1.69
C PHE A 305 -9.75 14.32 2.04
N PRO A 306 -8.88 14.58 1.04
CA PRO A 306 -7.44 14.75 1.24
C PRO A 306 -7.05 16.00 2.05
N ASP A 307 -7.88 17.04 2.04
CA ASP A 307 -7.57 18.34 2.65
C ASP A 307 -7.76 18.39 4.17
N ILE A 308 -8.32 17.33 4.78
CA ILE A 308 -8.53 17.28 6.23
C ILE A 308 -7.19 17.03 6.93
N PRO A 309 -6.80 17.86 7.92
CA PRO A 309 -5.56 17.67 8.66
C PRO A 309 -5.49 16.29 9.33
N LEU A 310 -4.35 15.61 9.18
CA LEU A 310 -4.15 14.25 9.66
C LEU A 310 -3.83 14.22 11.16
N ASN A 311 -4.83 13.95 11.95
CA ASN A 311 -4.74 13.63 13.38
C ASN A 311 -5.98 12.84 13.82
N SER A 312 -6.00 12.36 15.06
CA SER A 312 -7.10 11.54 15.60
C SER A 312 -8.48 12.20 15.54
N GLY A 313 -8.57 13.53 15.50
CA GLY A 313 -9.83 14.26 15.36
C GLY A 313 -10.53 13.96 14.04
N ALA A 314 -9.79 13.80 12.95
CA ALA A 314 -10.35 13.46 11.64
C ALA A 314 -11.15 12.14 11.65
N PHE A 315 -10.82 11.23 12.56
CA PHE A 315 -11.44 9.90 12.64
C PHE A 315 -12.63 9.83 13.63
N GLU A 316 -12.83 10.85 14.47
CA GLU A 316 -13.91 10.86 15.46
C GLU A 316 -15.32 10.65 14.90
N PRO A 317 -15.71 11.24 13.74
CA PRO A 317 -17.02 11.01 13.16
C PRO A 317 -17.13 9.73 12.32
N LEU A 318 -16.07 8.93 12.22
CA LEU A 318 -16.05 7.64 11.55
C LEU A 318 -16.28 6.54 12.58
N ARG A 319 -17.47 5.94 12.57
CA ARG A 319 -17.91 4.91 13.51
C ARG A 319 -17.76 3.54 12.88
N ILE A 320 -16.73 2.78 13.22
CA ILE A 320 -16.50 1.45 12.66
C ILE A 320 -16.97 0.43 13.69
N LYS A 321 -18.01 -0.35 13.32
CA LYS A 321 -18.46 -1.49 14.10
C LYS A 321 -17.41 -2.58 14.02
N ARG A 322 -16.99 -3.11 15.15
CA ARG A 322 -16.01 -4.19 15.18
C ARG A 322 -16.56 -5.41 14.45
N PRO A 323 -15.88 -5.92 13.40
CA PRO A 323 -16.40 -7.02 12.57
C PRO A 323 -16.10 -8.39 13.22
N GLU A 324 -16.62 -8.61 14.42
CA GLU A 324 -16.38 -9.85 15.18
C GLU A 324 -16.85 -11.08 14.43
N GLY A 325 -16.05 -12.14 14.46
CA GLY A 325 -16.37 -13.39 13.78
C GLY A 325 -16.08 -13.42 12.29
N THR A 326 -15.51 -12.34 11.73
CA THR A 326 -15.07 -12.27 10.33
C THR A 326 -13.54 -12.35 10.20
N PHE A 327 -13.03 -12.55 8.98
CA PHE A 327 -11.60 -12.52 8.71
C PHE A 327 -10.99 -11.09 8.83
N LEU A 328 -11.82 -10.08 9.06
CA LEU A 328 -11.43 -8.68 9.27
C LEU A 328 -11.20 -8.33 10.77
N ASP A 329 -11.42 -9.28 11.68
CA ASP A 329 -11.07 -9.18 13.12
C ASP A 329 -10.32 -10.44 13.56
N ALA A 330 -9.23 -10.76 12.87
CA ALA A 330 -8.42 -11.91 13.18
C ALA A 330 -7.83 -11.82 14.59
N ARG A 331 -7.83 -12.99 15.26
CA ARG A 331 -7.24 -13.17 16.58
C ARG A 331 -6.18 -14.27 16.52
N TYR A 332 -5.24 -14.20 17.45
CA TYR A 332 -4.23 -15.24 17.62
C TYR A 332 -4.88 -16.64 17.64
N PRO A 333 -4.33 -17.63 16.95
CA PRO A 333 -3.06 -17.66 16.19
C PRO A 333 -3.21 -17.48 14.66
N ARG A 334 -4.27 -16.85 14.17
CA ARG A 334 -4.53 -16.71 12.73
C ARG A 334 -3.39 -16.00 11.99
N PRO A 335 -2.89 -16.52 10.85
CA PRO A 335 -1.84 -15.87 10.08
C PRO A 335 -2.37 -14.62 9.38
N VAL A 336 -1.50 -13.61 9.20
CA VAL A 336 -1.88 -12.25 8.78
C VAL A 336 -0.87 -11.57 7.84
N SER A 337 0.02 -12.31 7.18
CA SER A 337 1.06 -11.67 6.34
C SER A 337 0.47 -10.87 5.17
N GLY A 338 -0.69 -11.24 4.63
CA GLY A 338 -1.43 -10.48 3.61
C GLY A 338 -2.29 -9.32 4.14
N CYS A 339 -2.33 -9.11 5.45
CA CYS A 339 -3.21 -8.14 6.13
C CYS A 339 -3.06 -6.71 5.58
N ALA A 340 -1.89 -6.11 5.75
CA ALA A 340 -1.64 -4.72 5.39
C ALA A 340 -1.43 -4.52 3.89
N ALA A 341 -0.79 -5.48 3.24
CA ALA A 341 -0.37 -5.35 1.86
C ALA A 341 -1.49 -5.62 0.85
N GLU A 342 -2.49 -6.47 1.22
CA GLU A 342 -3.54 -6.91 0.30
C GLU A 342 -4.94 -6.63 0.85
N VAL A 343 -5.31 -7.21 2.01
CA VAL A 343 -6.67 -7.11 2.57
C VAL A 343 -7.06 -5.67 2.89
N SER A 344 -6.12 -4.87 3.41
CA SER A 344 -6.35 -3.44 3.68
C SER A 344 -6.84 -2.68 2.45
N GLN A 345 -6.31 -3.03 1.28
CA GLN A 345 -6.64 -2.39 0.02
C GLN A 345 -8.01 -2.82 -0.51
N ARG A 346 -8.41 -4.08 -0.25
CA ARG A 346 -9.77 -4.55 -0.55
C ARG A 346 -10.82 -3.88 0.35
N ILE A 347 -10.49 -3.61 1.62
CA ILE A 347 -11.36 -2.85 2.52
C ILE A 347 -11.54 -1.42 2.00
N ALA A 348 -10.46 -0.76 1.58
CA ALA A 348 -10.53 0.59 1.01
C ALA A 348 -11.34 0.62 -0.29
N GLU A 349 -11.19 -0.38 -1.16
CA GLU A 349 -11.99 -0.57 -2.37
C GLU A 349 -13.48 -0.68 -2.04
N ALA A 350 -13.86 -1.49 -1.05
CA ALA A 350 -15.25 -1.59 -0.62
C ALA A 350 -15.80 -0.21 -0.18
N VAL A 351 -14.99 0.59 0.54
CA VAL A 351 -15.40 1.96 0.92
C VAL A 351 -15.61 2.85 -0.30
N PHE A 352 -14.73 2.78 -1.31
CA PHE A 352 -14.90 3.53 -2.56
C PHE A 352 -16.17 3.10 -3.30
N LEU A 353 -16.40 1.79 -3.47
CA LEU A 353 -17.58 1.25 -4.14
C LEU A 353 -18.89 1.59 -3.43
N ALA A 354 -18.88 1.71 -2.09
CA ALA A 354 -20.03 2.17 -1.34
C ALA A 354 -20.29 3.67 -1.57
N LEU A 355 -19.26 4.50 -1.38
CA LEU A 355 -19.42 5.96 -1.37
C LEU A 355 -19.53 6.59 -2.76
N VAL A 356 -19.10 5.92 -3.83
CA VAL A 356 -19.33 6.40 -5.20
C VAL A 356 -20.81 6.56 -5.52
N GLN A 357 -21.68 5.78 -4.84
CA GLN A 357 -23.14 5.88 -4.99
C GLN A 357 -23.72 7.19 -4.44
N ALA A 358 -23.03 7.80 -3.48
CA ALA A 358 -23.47 9.01 -2.79
C ALA A 358 -22.76 10.28 -3.28
N ILE A 359 -21.47 10.19 -3.52
CA ILE A 359 -20.58 11.31 -3.84
C ILE A 359 -19.63 10.95 -4.99
N PRO A 360 -20.19 10.61 -6.18
CA PRO A 360 -19.40 10.12 -7.30
C PRO A 360 -18.23 11.06 -7.67
N ASP A 361 -18.44 12.37 -7.61
CA ASP A 361 -17.43 13.36 -7.99
C ASP A 361 -16.19 13.40 -7.07
N LYS A 362 -16.26 12.76 -5.91
CA LYS A 362 -15.16 12.72 -4.92
C LYS A 362 -14.47 11.35 -4.82
N VAL A 363 -15.04 10.34 -5.47
CA VAL A 363 -14.56 8.96 -5.32
C VAL A 363 -13.95 8.48 -6.63
N THR A 364 -12.88 7.71 -6.53
CA THR A 364 -12.21 7.06 -7.67
C THR A 364 -12.80 5.66 -7.91
N ALA A 365 -12.69 5.15 -9.12
CA ALA A 365 -12.83 3.74 -9.40
C ALA A 365 -11.73 2.94 -8.65
N ALA A 366 -11.86 1.62 -8.60
CA ALA A 366 -10.92 0.81 -7.82
C ALA A 366 -9.48 0.92 -8.34
N PRO A 367 -8.50 1.14 -7.46
CA PRO A 367 -7.08 1.03 -7.82
C PRO A 367 -6.66 -0.44 -7.92
N ALA A 368 -5.45 -0.69 -8.41
CA ALA A 368 -4.84 -2.03 -8.54
C ALA A 368 -4.87 -2.88 -7.27
N GLY A 369 -4.91 -2.25 -6.12
CA GLY A 369 -5.21 -2.85 -4.83
C GLY A 369 -4.36 -4.05 -4.44
N SER A 370 -3.15 -4.12 -4.91
CA SER A 370 -2.14 -5.10 -4.52
C SER A 370 -0.80 -4.40 -4.41
N SER A 371 -0.01 -4.77 -3.41
CA SER A 371 1.36 -4.27 -3.27
C SER A 371 2.36 -5.03 -4.12
N GLY A 372 1.92 -6.06 -4.83
CA GLY A 372 2.77 -6.83 -5.73
C GLY A 372 3.95 -7.48 -5.01
N ASN A 373 3.71 -8.08 -3.84
CA ASN A 373 4.75 -8.63 -2.97
C ASN A 373 5.41 -9.86 -3.60
N PHE A 374 6.63 -9.68 -4.07
CA PHE A 374 7.51 -10.73 -4.57
C PHE A 374 8.76 -10.81 -3.70
N ALA A 375 8.99 -11.95 -3.05
CA ALA A 375 10.19 -12.24 -2.28
C ALA A 375 11.02 -13.32 -2.96
N LEU A 376 12.35 -13.14 -2.97
CA LEU A 376 13.32 -14.11 -3.48
C LEU A 376 14.48 -14.22 -2.48
N GLY A 377 14.61 -15.36 -1.82
CA GLY A 377 15.69 -15.60 -0.88
C GLY A 377 16.60 -16.74 -1.32
N GLY A 378 17.91 -16.56 -1.18
CA GLY A 378 18.87 -17.53 -1.63
C GLY A 378 20.29 -17.26 -1.12
N PHE A 379 21.25 -17.89 -1.78
CA PHE A 379 22.68 -17.71 -1.51
C PHE A 379 23.37 -17.25 -2.80
N ASP A 380 24.09 -16.13 -2.72
CA ASP A 380 24.93 -15.64 -3.83
C ASP A 380 26.32 -16.26 -3.74
N PRO A 381 26.68 -17.20 -4.63
CA PRO A 381 27.96 -17.88 -4.58
C PRO A 381 29.16 -16.98 -4.91
N GLU A 382 28.95 -15.87 -5.62
CA GLU A 382 29.99 -14.89 -5.91
C GLU A 382 30.33 -14.03 -4.69
N LYS A 383 29.30 -13.57 -3.97
CA LYS A 383 29.45 -12.77 -2.76
C LYS A 383 29.71 -13.62 -1.51
N GLY A 384 29.43 -14.94 -1.58
CA GLY A 384 29.57 -15.86 -0.45
C GLY A 384 28.58 -15.58 0.69
N THR A 385 27.44 -14.96 0.41
CA THR A 385 26.45 -14.52 1.40
C THR A 385 25.03 -14.91 1.04
N GLY A 386 24.20 -15.14 2.06
CA GLY A 386 22.76 -15.24 1.90
C GLY A 386 22.13 -13.88 1.59
N TYR A 387 21.00 -13.88 0.91
CA TYR A 387 20.22 -12.67 0.64
C TYR A 387 18.72 -12.92 0.76
N VAL A 388 17.99 -11.84 1.02
CA VAL A 388 16.54 -11.78 0.88
C VAL A 388 16.22 -10.52 0.07
N MET A 389 15.78 -10.73 -1.16
CA MET A 389 15.22 -9.70 -2.02
C MET A 389 13.71 -9.61 -1.74
N TYR A 390 13.23 -8.40 -1.57
CA TYR A 390 11.81 -8.12 -1.56
C TYR A 390 11.52 -6.99 -2.55
N GLN A 391 10.56 -7.22 -3.42
CA GLN A 391 10.08 -6.25 -4.38
C GLN A 391 8.63 -5.94 -4.11
N ILE A 392 8.34 -4.65 -3.99
CA ILE A 392 7.00 -4.07 -4.02
C ILE A 392 6.78 -3.52 -5.43
N SER A 393 5.59 -3.71 -5.99
CA SER A 393 5.24 -3.16 -7.30
C SER A 393 3.86 -2.52 -7.25
N GLY A 394 3.75 -1.33 -7.80
CA GLY A 394 2.46 -0.68 -8.00
C GLY A 394 1.68 -1.27 -9.16
N GLY A 395 0.47 -0.77 -9.30
CA GLY A 395 -0.40 -0.99 -10.46
C GLY A 395 -1.09 0.32 -10.84
N GLY A 396 -2.13 0.24 -11.64
CA GLY A 396 -2.91 1.44 -12.02
C GLY A 396 -3.83 1.92 -10.92
N TYR A 397 -3.98 3.23 -10.73
CA TYR A 397 -5.09 3.80 -9.96
C TYR A 397 -6.38 3.83 -10.78
N GLY A 398 -7.53 3.85 -10.11
CA GLY A 398 -8.81 4.06 -10.76
C GLY A 398 -8.93 5.46 -11.39
N GLY A 399 -9.70 5.58 -12.46
CA GLY A 399 -10.15 6.87 -12.96
C GLY A 399 -11.07 7.56 -11.96
N ASN A 400 -11.22 8.88 -12.05
CA ASN A 400 -12.15 9.67 -11.25
C ASN A 400 -12.92 10.67 -12.13
N ALA A 401 -13.74 11.52 -11.53
CA ALA A 401 -14.56 12.47 -12.29
C ALA A 401 -13.75 13.42 -13.19
N ASP A 402 -12.56 13.80 -12.78
CA ASP A 402 -11.75 14.84 -13.41
C ASP A 402 -10.57 14.30 -14.24
N HIS A 403 -10.03 13.13 -13.87
CA HIS A 403 -8.75 12.65 -14.38
C HIS A 403 -8.72 11.14 -14.65
N ASP A 404 -7.93 10.77 -15.64
CA ASP A 404 -7.49 9.40 -15.84
C ASP A 404 -6.74 8.87 -14.59
N GLY A 405 -6.86 7.57 -14.34
CA GLY A 405 -6.12 6.93 -13.27
C GLY A 405 -4.61 7.07 -13.42
N LEU A 406 -3.90 7.24 -12.31
CA LEU A 406 -2.45 7.32 -12.26
C LEU A 406 -1.84 5.98 -12.67
N THR A 407 -0.91 6.01 -13.62
CA THR A 407 -0.21 4.81 -14.10
C THR A 407 0.91 4.42 -13.16
N ASN A 408 1.02 3.13 -12.84
CA ASN A 408 2.05 2.56 -11.96
C ASN A 408 2.22 3.32 -10.66
N GLY A 409 1.13 3.78 -10.07
CA GLY A 409 1.14 4.31 -8.72
C GLY A 409 1.26 3.17 -7.71
N CYS A 410 1.86 3.42 -6.56
CA CYS A 410 1.64 2.55 -5.42
C CYS A 410 0.16 2.65 -5.07
N SER A 411 -0.46 1.51 -4.86
CA SER A 411 -1.88 1.40 -4.62
C SER A 411 -2.35 2.18 -3.35
N THR A 412 -3.53 1.92 -2.82
CA THR A 412 -4.14 2.68 -1.71
C THR A 412 -3.32 2.73 -0.42
N ILE A 413 -2.36 1.80 -0.21
CA ILE A 413 -1.50 1.85 1.00
C ILE A 413 -0.62 3.08 1.06
N GLY A 414 -0.31 3.71 -0.08
CA GLY A 414 0.32 5.03 -0.12
C GLY A 414 1.52 5.18 -1.03
N ILE A 415 2.57 5.84 -0.54
CA ILE A 415 3.68 6.39 -1.30
C ILE A 415 4.85 5.44 -1.57
N SER A 416 4.74 4.15 -1.26
CA SER A 416 5.80 3.18 -1.56
C SER A 416 6.20 3.20 -3.02
N LYS A 417 7.48 2.99 -3.26
CA LYS A 417 8.08 2.96 -4.59
C LYS A 417 8.62 1.57 -4.89
N THR A 418 8.65 1.20 -6.14
CA THR A 418 9.48 0.09 -6.58
C THR A 418 10.94 0.54 -6.55
N PRO A 419 11.86 -0.18 -5.87
CA PRO A 419 13.28 0.15 -5.94
C PRO A 419 13.77 0.17 -7.40
N PRO A 420 14.70 1.07 -7.76
CA PRO A 420 15.29 1.09 -9.10
C PRO A 420 15.87 -0.27 -9.47
N VAL A 421 15.67 -0.72 -10.72
CA VAL A 421 16.16 -2.03 -11.18
C VAL A 421 17.67 -2.17 -11.04
N GLU A 422 18.42 -1.09 -11.27
CA GLU A 422 19.88 -1.03 -11.12
C GLU A 422 20.33 -1.29 -9.67
N VAL A 423 19.58 -0.79 -8.70
CA VAL A 423 19.83 -1.05 -7.28
C VAL A 423 19.57 -2.53 -6.97
N MET A 424 18.47 -3.08 -7.48
CA MET A 424 18.11 -4.48 -7.25
C MET A 424 19.16 -5.43 -7.87
N GLU A 425 19.61 -5.17 -9.10
CA GLU A 425 20.65 -5.95 -9.78
C GLU A 425 22.02 -5.84 -9.10
N GLN A 426 22.32 -4.69 -8.48
CA GLN A 426 23.55 -4.50 -7.72
C GLN A 426 23.53 -5.28 -6.39
N TYR A 427 22.40 -5.30 -5.70
CA TYR A 427 22.28 -5.97 -4.40
C TYR A 427 22.10 -7.48 -4.53
N PHE A 428 21.35 -7.95 -5.54
CA PHE A 428 20.90 -9.33 -5.67
C PHE A 428 21.40 -9.97 -6.98
N PRO A 429 21.53 -11.29 -7.05
CA PRO A 429 22.00 -12.00 -8.25
C PRO A 429 20.86 -12.15 -9.31
N VAL A 430 20.27 -11.04 -9.70
CA VAL A 430 19.13 -11.00 -10.63
C VAL A 430 19.40 -10.08 -11.83
N LEU A 431 18.64 -10.27 -12.93
CA LEU A 431 18.62 -9.42 -14.10
C LEU A 431 17.17 -9.15 -14.51
N TYR A 432 16.83 -7.88 -14.71
CA TYR A 432 15.53 -7.48 -15.21
C TYR A 432 15.56 -7.44 -16.75
N HIS A 433 14.95 -8.44 -17.39
CA HIS A 433 14.79 -8.46 -18.86
C HIS A 433 13.75 -7.45 -19.34
N ARG A 434 12.79 -7.15 -18.48
CA ARG A 434 11.72 -6.20 -18.76
C ARG A 434 11.32 -5.46 -17.47
N PHE A 435 11.08 -4.18 -17.61
CA PHE A 435 10.34 -3.35 -16.67
C PHE A 435 9.64 -2.24 -17.46
N ALA A 436 8.38 -2.45 -17.82
CA ALA A 436 7.64 -1.59 -18.74
C ALA A 436 6.18 -1.43 -18.29
N LEU A 437 5.49 -0.44 -18.84
CA LEU A 437 4.04 -0.34 -18.67
C LEU A 437 3.35 -1.54 -19.33
N ARG A 438 2.30 -2.03 -18.69
CA ARG A 438 1.45 -3.08 -19.23
C ARG A 438 0.37 -2.45 -20.11
N GLU A 439 0.53 -2.57 -21.44
CA GLU A 439 -0.43 -2.10 -22.43
C GLU A 439 -1.83 -2.70 -22.18
N GLY A 440 -2.88 -1.92 -22.42
CA GLY A 440 -4.28 -2.35 -22.30
C GLY A 440 -4.76 -2.70 -20.90
N SER A 441 -3.95 -2.49 -19.85
CA SER A 441 -4.32 -2.94 -18.51
C SER A 441 -5.28 -2.01 -17.76
N GLY A 442 -5.36 -0.73 -18.11
CA GLY A 442 -6.30 0.21 -17.50
C GLY A 442 -7.73 -0.03 -17.99
N GLY A 443 -8.70 -0.07 -17.07
CA GLY A 443 -10.10 -0.20 -17.41
C GLY A 443 -10.59 0.98 -18.27
N ALA A 444 -11.35 0.69 -19.31
CA ALA A 444 -11.92 1.72 -20.18
C ALA A 444 -12.98 2.56 -19.44
N GLY A 445 -13.05 3.86 -19.70
CA GLY A 445 -14.00 4.79 -19.09
C GLY A 445 -13.95 6.15 -19.79
N ALA A 446 -14.87 7.03 -19.46
CA ALA A 446 -14.75 8.45 -19.83
C ALA A 446 -13.42 9.01 -19.32
N GLN A 447 -13.07 8.62 -18.10
CA GLN A 447 -11.70 8.66 -17.57
C GLN A 447 -11.23 7.21 -17.37
N ARG A 448 -10.18 6.82 -18.09
CA ARG A 448 -9.65 5.45 -18.01
C ARG A 448 -8.92 5.19 -16.68
N GLY A 449 -8.83 3.93 -16.30
CA GLY A 449 -7.90 3.50 -15.27
C GLY A 449 -6.43 3.72 -15.68
N GLY A 450 -5.56 3.81 -14.69
CA GLY A 450 -4.11 3.79 -14.88
C GLY A 450 -3.62 2.41 -15.27
N PHE A 451 -2.41 2.32 -15.82
CA PHE A 451 -1.82 1.06 -16.26
C PHE A 451 -0.94 0.44 -15.17
N GLY A 452 -0.93 -0.88 -15.11
CA GLY A 452 0.02 -1.65 -14.35
C GLY A 452 1.39 -1.71 -15.02
N VAL A 453 2.28 -2.50 -14.44
CA VAL A 453 3.60 -2.80 -15.00
C VAL A 453 3.70 -4.25 -15.43
N HIS A 454 4.59 -4.49 -16.39
CA HIS A 454 5.02 -5.81 -16.82
C HIS A 454 6.53 -5.90 -16.57
N TYR A 455 6.95 -6.79 -15.68
CA TYR A 455 8.36 -7.03 -15.43
C TYR A 455 8.72 -8.52 -15.48
N GLU A 456 9.95 -8.80 -15.90
CA GLU A 456 10.55 -10.13 -15.95
C GLU A 456 11.90 -10.09 -15.22
N VAL A 457 12.08 -10.97 -14.24
CA VAL A 457 13.30 -11.08 -13.41
C VAL A 457 13.89 -12.47 -13.56
N GLU A 458 15.14 -12.57 -13.98
CA GLU A 458 15.90 -13.81 -14.06
C GLU A 458 16.82 -13.95 -12.85
N LEU A 459 16.92 -15.15 -12.28
CA LEU A 459 17.97 -15.51 -11.35
C LEU A 459 19.25 -15.84 -12.12
N LEU A 460 20.30 -15.04 -11.96
CA LEU A 460 21.54 -15.19 -12.73
C LEU A 460 22.45 -16.32 -12.22
N ARG A 461 22.46 -16.57 -10.90
CA ARG A 461 23.37 -17.54 -10.28
C ARG A 461 22.87 -18.01 -8.91
N GLY A 462 23.31 -19.18 -8.51
CA GLY A 462 22.91 -19.84 -7.27
C GLY A 462 21.51 -20.46 -7.35
N ASP A 463 21.05 -20.90 -6.19
CA ASP A 463 19.69 -21.39 -5.98
C ASP A 463 18.93 -20.42 -5.06
N ALA A 464 17.64 -20.26 -5.30
CA ALA A 464 16.78 -19.39 -4.53
C ALA A 464 15.39 -20.00 -4.32
N CYS A 465 14.61 -19.36 -3.47
CA CYS A 465 13.22 -19.69 -3.19
C CYS A 465 12.38 -18.43 -3.43
N ALA A 466 11.39 -18.52 -4.32
CA ALA A 466 10.46 -17.43 -4.62
C ALA A 466 9.15 -17.59 -3.84
N SER A 467 8.55 -16.47 -3.43
CA SER A 467 7.24 -16.43 -2.80
C SER A 467 6.47 -15.19 -3.25
N PHE A 468 5.15 -15.32 -3.36
CA PHE A 468 4.23 -14.28 -3.81
C PHE A 468 3.03 -14.20 -2.87
N VAL A 469 2.70 -12.99 -2.42
CA VAL A 469 1.42 -12.69 -1.77
C VAL A 469 0.88 -11.42 -2.44
N MET A 470 0.11 -11.61 -3.49
CA MET A 470 -0.54 -10.58 -4.28
C MET A 470 -2.03 -10.88 -4.38
N ASP A 471 -2.81 -9.98 -4.97
CA ASP A 471 -4.25 -10.17 -5.17
C ASP A 471 -4.68 -9.70 -6.56
N HIS A 472 -6.00 -9.70 -6.82
CA HIS A 472 -6.57 -9.37 -8.13
C HIS A 472 -6.14 -10.28 -9.30
N GLY A 473 -5.77 -11.51 -9.03
CA GLY A 473 -5.51 -12.49 -10.09
C GLY A 473 -6.78 -13.11 -10.67
N ARG A 474 -7.88 -13.12 -9.88
CA ARG A 474 -9.18 -13.66 -10.29
C ARG A 474 -10.14 -12.56 -10.76
N PHE A 475 -10.22 -11.48 -10.01
CA PHE A 475 -11.08 -10.34 -10.28
C PHE A 475 -10.21 -9.11 -10.56
N GLY A 476 -10.39 -8.45 -11.70
CA GLY A 476 -9.74 -7.16 -11.96
C GLY A 476 -10.29 -6.06 -11.05
N PRO A 477 -9.56 -4.95 -10.84
CA PRO A 477 -10.07 -3.81 -10.09
C PRO A 477 -11.35 -3.23 -10.72
N PRO A 478 -12.47 -3.11 -9.96
CA PRO A 478 -13.76 -2.72 -10.54
C PRO A 478 -13.76 -1.29 -11.11
N GLY A 479 -14.37 -1.14 -12.30
CA GLY A 479 -14.81 0.15 -12.82
C GLY A 479 -16.07 0.64 -12.14
N VAL A 480 -16.40 1.93 -12.30
CA VAL A 480 -17.60 2.55 -11.72
C VAL A 480 -18.34 3.40 -12.74
N LEU A 481 -19.65 3.61 -12.52
CA LEU A 481 -20.51 4.46 -13.34
C LEU A 481 -20.49 4.12 -14.84
N GLY A 482 -20.36 2.84 -15.17
CA GLY A 482 -20.29 2.33 -16.55
C GLY A 482 -18.86 2.17 -17.08
N GLY A 483 -17.84 2.47 -16.29
CA GLY A 483 -16.44 2.15 -16.60
C GLY A 483 -16.16 0.66 -16.51
N ALA A 484 -15.21 0.17 -17.29
CA ALA A 484 -14.79 -1.22 -17.30
C ALA A 484 -13.79 -1.52 -16.17
N ASP A 485 -13.71 -2.79 -15.78
CA ASP A 485 -12.71 -3.26 -14.83
C ASP A 485 -11.28 -3.15 -15.41
N GLY A 486 -10.31 -2.94 -14.56
CA GLY A 486 -8.89 -3.05 -14.89
C GLY A 486 -8.49 -4.51 -15.13
N ALA A 487 -7.37 -4.71 -15.84
CA ALA A 487 -6.85 -6.06 -16.07
C ALA A 487 -6.38 -6.70 -14.76
N ALA A 488 -6.63 -8.00 -14.64
CA ALA A 488 -6.23 -8.79 -13.47
C ALA A 488 -4.70 -8.97 -13.38
N ASN A 489 -4.20 -9.26 -12.17
CA ASN A 489 -2.81 -9.61 -11.90
C ASN A 489 -2.45 -10.96 -12.53
N VAL A 490 -1.21 -11.09 -13.05
CA VAL A 490 -0.71 -12.35 -13.60
C VAL A 490 0.71 -12.60 -13.11
N VAL A 491 0.95 -13.81 -12.59
CA VAL A 491 2.27 -14.31 -12.21
C VAL A 491 2.58 -15.55 -13.04
N ARG A 492 3.76 -15.61 -13.66
CA ARG A 492 4.25 -16.76 -14.40
C ARG A 492 5.69 -17.06 -14.03
N ILE A 493 6.02 -18.35 -13.97
CA ILE A 493 7.37 -18.84 -13.69
C ILE A 493 7.85 -19.61 -14.91
N HIS A 494 8.89 -19.08 -15.54
CA HIS A 494 9.51 -19.67 -16.74
C HIS A 494 10.69 -20.53 -16.33
N ARG A 495 10.66 -21.81 -16.71
CA ARG A 495 11.68 -22.78 -16.35
C ARG A 495 11.86 -23.80 -17.48
N ASN A 496 13.08 -23.94 -18.03
CA ASN A 496 13.41 -24.94 -19.04
C ASN A 496 12.43 -24.98 -20.23
N GLY A 497 11.98 -23.81 -20.70
CA GLY A 497 11.01 -23.70 -21.79
C GLY A 497 9.55 -24.01 -21.41
N THR A 498 9.26 -24.26 -20.14
CA THR A 498 7.90 -24.42 -19.61
C THR A 498 7.47 -23.17 -18.83
N VAL A 499 6.16 -22.94 -18.76
CA VAL A 499 5.55 -21.86 -17.99
C VAL A 499 4.62 -22.45 -16.95
N ALA A 500 4.83 -22.12 -15.69
CA ALA A 500 3.94 -22.47 -14.59
C ALA A 500 3.23 -21.23 -14.07
N ILE A 501 1.96 -21.39 -13.68
CA ILE A 501 1.15 -20.38 -13.01
C ILE A 501 0.86 -20.90 -11.60
N PRO A 502 0.97 -20.08 -10.54
CA PRO A 502 0.61 -20.47 -9.19
C PRO A 502 -0.85 -20.98 -9.11
N GLU A 503 -1.11 -21.99 -8.29
CA GLU A 503 -2.45 -22.56 -8.11
C GLU A 503 -3.46 -21.52 -7.63
N HIS A 504 -3.03 -20.63 -6.74
CA HIS A 504 -3.81 -19.50 -6.24
C HIS A 504 -3.57 -18.23 -7.07
N LEU A 505 -3.25 -18.36 -8.37
CA LEU A 505 -3.00 -17.31 -9.36
C LEU A 505 -1.79 -16.42 -9.00
N SER A 506 -1.90 -15.58 -7.99
CA SER A 506 -0.87 -14.63 -7.57
C SER A 506 -0.37 -14.86 -6.13
N LYS A 507 -0.71 -16.01 -5.53
CA LYS A 507 -0.27 -16.42 -4.19
C LYS A 507 0.37 -17.79 -4.25
N ASP A 508 1.63 -17.88 -3.86
CA ASP A 508 2.37 -19.14 -3.72
C ASP A 508 3.66 -18.89 -2.93
N GLN A 509 4.28 -19.96 -2.43
CA GLN A 509 5.52 -19.85 -1.66
C GLN A 509 6.42 -21.05 -1.87
N GLY A 510 7.68 -20.91 -1.48
CA GLY A 510 8.60 -22.02 -1.47
C GLY A 510 8.96 -22.55 -2.86
N ILE A 511 8.76 -21.73 -3.91
CA ILE A 511 9.01 -22.11 -5.28
C ILE A 511 10.51 -22.15 -5.51
N PRO A 512 11.12 -23.34 -5.76
CA PRO A 512 12.54 -23.43 -6.01
C PRO A 512 12.90 -22.72 -7.33
N MET A 513 13.93 -21.87 -7.30
CA MET A 513 14.47 -21.17 -8.47
C MET A 513 15.93 -21.54 -8.66
N ARG A 514 16.34 -21.71 -9.90
CA ARG A 514 17.74 -21.96 -10.31
C ARG A 514 18.22 -20.90 -11.28
N ALA A 515 19.52 -20.78 -11.42
CA ALA A 515 20.10 -19.89 -12.43
C ALA A 515 19.48 -20.14 -13.81
N GLY A 516 19.00 -19.07 -14.47
CA GLY A 516 18.27 -19.09 -15.73
C GLY A 516 16.74 -19.18 -15.61
N ASP A 517 16.18 -19.50 -14.44
CA ASP A 517 14.74 -19.42 -14.20
C ASP A 517 14.29 -17.96 -14.12
N ARG A 518 13.09 -17.64 -14.65
CA ARG A 518 12.54 -16.28 -14.67
C ARG A 518 11.17 -16.21 -14.02
N VAL A 519 10.92 -15.12 -13.35
CA VAL A 519 9.61 -14.70 -12.84
C VAL A 519 9.09 -13.58 -13.73
N GLU A 520 7.89 -13.74 -14.27
CA GLU A 520 7.15 -12.71 -15.00
C GLU A 520 5.94 -12.29 -14.18
N VAL A 521 5.79 -10.97 -13.97
CA VAL A 521 4.63 -10.39 -13.28
C VAL A 521 4.04 -9.28 -14.14
N MET A 522 2.73 -9.34 -14.31
CA MET A 522 1.93 -8.28 -14.92
C MET A 522 0.94 -7.77 -13.86
N THR A 523 1.22 -6.60 -13.29
CA THR A 523 0.40 -6.04 -12.22
C THR A 523 -0.95 -5.53 -12.73
N PRO A 524 -1.98 -5.39 -11.88
CA PRO A 524 -3.30 -4.95 -12.30
C PRO A 524 -3.31 -3.52 -12.83
N GLY A 525 -4.21 -3.23 -13.76
CA GLY A 525 -4.63 -1.86 -14.06
C GLY A 525 -5.62 -1.34 -13.03
N GLY A 526 -5.93 -0.04 -13.04
CA GLY A 526 -7.03 0.53 -12.29
C GLY A 526 -8.36 0.42 -13.04
N GLY A 527 -9.50 0.49 -12.33
CA GLY A 527 -10.83 0.53 -12.93
C GLY A 527 -11.09 1.84 -13.68
N GLY A 528 -11.91 1.77 -14.73
CA GLY A 528 -12.40 2.93 -15.50
C GLY A 528 -13.52 3.66 -14.77
N TYR A 529 -13.69 4.95 -15.06
CA TYR A 529 -14.73 5.80 -14.50
C TYR A 529 -15.63 6.36 -15.60
N GLY A 530 -16.93 6.13 -15.51
CA GLY A 530 -17.92 6.61 -16.47
C GLY A 530 -17.89 5.86 -17.81
N ASP A 531 -18.88 6.14 -18.65
CA ASP A 531 -19.04 5.46 -19.95
C ASP A 531 -17.82 5.66 -20.87
N PRO A 532 -17.15 4.57 -21.33
CA PRO A 532 -16.01 4.65 -22.25
C PRO A 532 -16.34 5.34 -23.57
N PHE A 533 -17.58 5.24 -24.06
CA PHE A 533 -17.98 5.91 -25.29
C PHE A 533 -18.12 7.43 -25.15
N ALA A 534 -18.16 7.95 -23.91
CA ALA A 534 -18.11 9.39 -23.63
C ALA A 534 -16.69 9.97 -23.65
N ARG A 535 -15.61 9.11 -23.67
CA ARG A 535 -14.22 9.59 -23.71
C ARG A 535 -13.95 10.38 -24.98
N ASP A 536 -13.22 11.51 -24.86
CA ASP A 536 -12.79 12.30 -26.01
C ASP A 536 -11.97 11.43 -26.99
N ALA A 537 -12.41 11.36 -28.25
CA ALA A 537 -11.77 10.58 -29.29
C ALA A 537 -10.30 11.02 -29.59
N ALA A 538 -9.99 12.31 -29.38
CA ALA A 538 -8.62 12.79 -29.54
C ALA A 538 -7.71 12.30 -28.41
N GLN A 539 -8.23 12.17 -27.17
CA GLN A 539 -7.49 11.55 -26.06
C GLN A 539 -7.25 10.05 -26.33
N VAL A 540 -8.25 9.31 -26.87
CA VAL A 540 -8.08 7.91 -27.26
C VAL A 540 -6.99 7.78 -28.35
N ALA A 541 -7.01 8.63 -29.37
CA ALA A 541 -5.96 8.64 -30.40
C ALA A 541 -4.58 8.96 -29.82
N ARG A 542 -4.50 9.82 -28.79
CA ARG A 542 -3.26 10.10 -28.06
C ARG A 542 -2.79 8.88 -27.29
N ASP A 543 -3.68 8.16 -26.60
CA ASP A 543 -3.35 6.96 -25.85
C ASP A 543 -2.76 5.86 -26.75
N VAL A 544 -3.31 5.69 -27.97
CA VAL A 544 -2.74 4.77 -28.98
C VAL A 544 -1.35 5.22 -29.43
N ARG A 545 -1.14 6.52 -29.69
CA ARG A 545 0.20 7.03 -30.07
C ARG A 545 1.25 6.82 -28.98
N LEU A 546 0.82 6.82 -27.72
CA LEU A 546 1.69 6.58 -26.55
C LEU A 546 1.91 5.08 -26.27
N GLY A 547 1.28 4.17 -27.04
CA GLY A 547 1.40 2.73 -26.82
C GLY A 547 0.63 2.22 -25.61
N TYR A 548 -0.41 2.93 -25.18
CA TYR A 548 -1.24 2.54 -24.04
C TYR A 548 -2.32 1.53 -24.41
N TYR A 549 -2.82 1.62 -25.63
CA TYR A 549 -3.81 0.70 -26.23
C TYR A 549 -3.48 0.42 -27.69
N GLY A 550 -3.85 -0.78 -28.15
CA GLY A 550 -3.83 -1.13 -29.56
C GLY A 550 -4.93 -0.43 -30.36
N ARG A 551 -4.75 -0.32 -31.68
CA ARG A 551 -5.72 0.34 -32.58
C ARG A 551 -7.08 -0.36 -32.65
N ASP A 552 -7.03 -1.69 -32.73
CA ASP A 552 -8.26 -2.50 -32.80
C ASP A 552 -8.97 -2.50 -31.45
N GLU A 553 -8.20 -2.51 -30.36
CA GLU A 553 -8.69 -2.47 -28.99
C GLU A 553 -9.50 -1.19 -28.69
N VAL A 554 -9.02 -0.01 -29.13
CA VAL A 554 -9.76 1.25 -28.89
C VAL A 554 -11.05 1.36 -29.69
N ARG A 555 -11.14 0.64 -30.81
CA ARG A 555 -12.40 0.54 -31.56
C ARG A 555 -13.47 -0.18 -30.75
N ASP A 556 -13.10 -1.28 -30.11
CA ASP A 556 -14.02 -2.08 -29.31
C ASP A 556 -14.34 -1.42 -27.96
N LEU A 557 -13.33 -0.88 -27.29
CA LEU A 557 -13.47 -0.33 -25.93
C LEU A 557 -14.10 1.06 -25.89
N PHE A 558 -13.78 1.94 -26.86
CA PHE A 558 -14.16 3.36 -26.83
C PHE A 558 -15.03 3.77 -28.01
N GLY A 559 -15.32 2.87 -28.94
CA GLY A 559 -16.02 3.18 -30.18
C GLY A 559 -15.27 4.21 -31.04
N VAL A 560 -13.93 4.21 -31.01
CA VAL A 560 -13.09 5.16 -31.75
C VAL A 560 -12.38 4.46 -32.90
N ALA A 561 -12.66 4.90 -34.13
CA ALA A 561 -11.95 4.46 -35.31
C ALA A 561 -10.79 5.41 -35.63
N LEU A 562 -9.60 4.83 -35.91
CA LEU A 562 -8.41 5.57 -36.31
C LEU A 562 -8.02 5.26 -37.76
N ARG A 563 -7.69 6.28 -38.54
CA ARG A 563 -7.09 6.15 -39.87
C ARG A 563 -5.67 5.58 -39.80
N PRO A 564 -5.10 5.04 -40.90
CA PRO A 564 -3.74 4.51 -40.90
C PRO A 564 -2.67 5.47 -40.32
N GLY A 565 -2.83 6.79 -40.45
CA GLY A 565 -1.96 7.82 -39.87
C GLY A 565 -2.12 8.06 -38.37
N GLY A 566 -3.13 7.44 -37.72
CA GLY A 566 -3.40 7.62 -36.28
C GLY A 566 -4.38 8.77 -35.96
N GLU A 567 -4.92 9.45 -36.98
CA GLU A 567 -5.96 10.46 -36.79
C GLU A 567 -7.34 9.80 -36.59
N VAL A 568 -8.22 10.47 -35.86
CA VAL A 568 -9.59 10.02 -35.64
C VAL A 568 -10.37 10.05 -36.96
N ASP A 569 -11.03 8.94 -37.31
CA ASP A 569 -12.07 8.92 -38.32
C ASP A 569 -13.41 9.31 -37.69
N ALA A 570 -13.75 10.58 -37.79
CA ALA A 570 -14.94 11.13 -37.13
C ALA A 570 -16.25 10.49 -37.65
N ALA A 571 -16.32 10.13 -38.94
CA ALA A 571 -17.53 9.53 -39.52
C ALA A 571 -17.76 8.11 -39.00
N GLU A 572 -16.71 7.30 -38.97
CA GLU A 572 -16.78 5.92 -38.48
C GLU A 572 -16.93 5.90 -36.95
N THR A 573 -16.23 6.75 -36.22
CA THR A 573 -16.38 6.93 -34.75
C THR A 573 -17.83 7.29 -34.40
N GLY A 574 -18.43 8.23 -35.14
CA GLY A 574 -19.83 8.58 -34.92
C GLY A 574 -20.80 7.41 -35.19
N ARG A 575 -20.51 6.55 -36.19
CA ARG A 575 -21.30 5.33 -36.44
C ARG A 575 -21.17 4.31 -35.32
N LEU A 576 -19.96 4.07 -34.85
CA LEU A 576 -19.68 3.11 -33.78
C LEU A 576 -20.37 3.53 -32.47
N ARG A 577 -20.29 4.80 -32.10
CA ARG A 577 -20.88 5.31 -30.85
C ARG A 577 -22.41 5.44 -30.87
N ASN A 578 -23.01 5.55 -32.05
CA ASN A 578 -24.47 5.61 -32.23
C ASN A 578 -25.09 4.24 -32.55
N ALA A 579 -24.29 3.17 -32.69
CA ALA A 579 -24.83 1.81 -32.87
C ALA A 579 -25.53 1.36 -31.58
N PRO A 580 -26.70 0.64 -31.70
CA PRO A 580 -27.37 0.12 -30.51
C PRO A 580 -26.43 -0.81 -29.73
N VAL A 581 -26.27 -0.54 -28.42
CA VAL A 581 -25.43 -1.33 -27.52
C VAL A 581 -25.94 -2.77 -27.45
N ILE A 582 -25.15 -3.72 -27.89
CA ILE A 582 -25.41 -5.16 -27.67
C ILE A 582 -25.06 -5.43 -26.19
N PRO A 583 -25.98 -6.02 -25.40
CA PRO A 583 -25.70 -6.26 -23.99
C PRO A 583 -24.44 -7.12 -23.76
N ASP A 584 -23.63 -6.72 -22.77
CA ASP A 584 -22.29 -7.21 -22.41
C ASP A 584 -22.12 -8.75 -22.29
N GLY A 585 -23.18 -9.50 -22.09
CA GLY A 585 -23.16 -10.97 -22.00
C GLY A 585 -22.77 -11.70 -23.30
N ALA A 586 -22.95 -11.06 -24.46
CA ALA A 586 -22.61 -11.67 -25.76
C ALA A 586 -21.11 -11.48 -26.10
N LEU A 587 -20.51 -10.35 -25.70
CA LEU A 587 -19.11 -10.04 -25.93
C LEU A 587 -18.15 -10.80 -24.99
N ARG A 588 -18.56 -11.11 -23.76
CA ARG A 588 -17.79 -11.98 -22.85
C ARG A 588 -17.70 -13.41 -23.37
N ALA A 589 -18.79 -13.98 -23.86
CA ALA A 589 -18.82 -15.33 -24.40
C ALA A 589 -17.94 -15.52 -25.65
N GLU A 590 -17.78 -14.48 -26.48
CA GLU A 590 -16.90 -14.53 -27.65
C GLU A 590 -15.40 -14.33 -27.29
N ARG A 591 -15.10 -13.58 -26.22
CA ARG A 591 -13.70 -13.40 -25.73
C ARG A 591 -13.16 -14.65 -25.07
N GLU A 592 -13.97 -15.37 -24.30
CA GLU A 592 -13.59 -16.64 -23.65
C GLU A 592 -13.36 -17.78 -24.67
N GLN A 593 -13.85 -17.66 -25.91
CA GLN A 593 -13.69 -18.64 -26.98
C GLN A 593 -12.55 -18.34 -27.95
N ARG A 594 -11.86 -17.20 -27.85
CA ARG A 594 -10.67 -16.94 -28.67
C ARG A 594 -9.45 -17.66 -28.05
N PRO A 595 -8.79 -18.56 -28.78
CA PRO A 595 -7.54 -19.14 -28.33
C PRO A 595 -6.50 -18.03 -28.19
N ASP A 596 -5.74 -18.07 -27.09
CA ASP A 596 -4.61 -17.20 -26.83
C ASP A 596 -3.69 -17.17 -28.08
N PRO A 597 -3.39 -16.01 -28.68
CA PRO A 597 -2.44 -15.97 -29.78
C PRO A 597 -1.06 -16.33 -29.22
N GLY A 598 -0.64 -17.56 -29.43
CA GLY A 598 0.65 -18.08 -29.01
C GLY A 598 1.80 -17.15 -29.43
N PRO A 599 2.98 -17.23 -28.79
CA PRO A 599 4.11 -16.37 -29.06
C PRO A 599 4.71 -16.66 -30.45
N GLY A 600 4.28 -15.93 -31.47
CA GLY A 600 4.79 -16.13 -32.82
C GLY A 600 4.03 -15.41 -33.91
N ALA A 601 3.98 -14.08 -33.88
CA ALA A 601 3.80 -13.25 -35.09
C ALA A 601 4.09 -11.78 -34.77
N ALA A 602 5.27 -11.47 -34.22
CA ALA A 602 5.80 -10.11 -34.31
C ALA A 602 6.55 -10.03 -35.67
N GLY A 603 5.89 -9.41 -36.65
CA GLY A 603 6.54 -8.99 -37.86
C GLY A 603 7.70 -8.07 -37.54
N SER A 604 8.85 -8.35 -38.13
CA SER A 604 10.05 -7.52 -38.12
C SER A 604 9.78 -6.21 -38.88
N ASP A 605 9.25 -5.21 -38.20
CA ASP A 605 9.29 -3.83 -38.65
C ASP A 605 10.32 -3.06 -37.81
N SER A 606 11.42 -2.73 -38.50
CA SER A 606 12.54 -1.94 -38.03
C SER A 606 12.04 -0.59 -37.48
N LEU A 607 12.42 -0.27 -36.23
CA LEU A 607 12.30 1.05 -35.67
C LEU A 607 12.99 2.10 -36.52
N PRO A 608 12.41 3.27 -36.80
CA PRO A 608 13.10 4.36 -37.46
C PRO A 608 14.21 4.91 -36.55
N GLU A 609 15.40 5.07 -37.13
CA GLU A 609 16.55 5.72 -36.49
C GLU A 609 16.20 7.12 -36.02
N VAL A 610 16.53 7.40 -34.78
CA VAL A 610 16.44 8.74 -34.16
C VAL A 610 17.55 9.62 -34.75
N PRO A 611 17.28 10.82 -35.30
CA PRO A 611 18.32 11.69 -35.81
C PRO A 611 19.28 12.21 -34.74
N ASP A 612 20.56 12.19 -35.03
CA ASP A 612 21.72 12.57 -34.18
C ASP A 612 21.84 14.07 -33.86
N SER A 613 20.74 14.81 -33.62
CA SER A 613 20.80 16.28 -33.44
C SER A 613 20.52 16.79 -32.02
N LEU A 614 20.62 15.96 -30.99
CA LEU A 614 20.46 16.39 -29.57
C LEU A 614 21.66 16.10 -28.65
N ALA A 615 22.84 15.92 -29.20
CA ALA A 615 24.08 15.74 -28.43
C ALA A 615 24.89 17.04 -28.32
N SER A 616 24.30 18.15 -27.92
CA SER A 616 25.08 19.33 -27.48
C SER A 616 24.22 20.34 -26.72
N ALA A 617 23.97 20.07 -25.44
CA ALA A 617 23.64 21.12 -24.46
C ALA A 617 24.47 20.87 -23.19
N ARG A 618 25.65 21.47 -23.12
CA ARG A 618 26.41 21.64 -21.88
C ARG A 618 25.68 22.64 -21.01
N LEU A 619 25.40 22.26 -19.77
CA LEU A 619 25.03 23.21 -18.70
C LEU A 619 26.28 23.89 -18.17
N PRO A 620 26.25 25.19 -17.90
CA PRO A 620 27.36 25.92 -17.26
C PRO A 620 27.29 25.76 -15.73
N GLY A 621 28.46 25.68 -15.12
CA GLY A 621 28.99 25.82 -13.80
C GLY A 621 28.15 25.72 -12.53
#